data_bf5875d42ce0f5a1ddae702ade4a3f0a
#
_entry.id   bf5875d42ce0f5a1ddae702ade4a3f0a
#
_cell.length_a   1.000
_cell.length_b   1.000
_cell.length_c   1.000
_cell.angle_alpha   90.00
_cell.angle_beta   90.00
_cell.angle_gamma   90.00
#
_symmetry.space_group_name_H-M   'P 1'
#
loop_
_entity.id
_entity.type
_entity.pdbx_description
1 polymer ?
#
loop_
_entity_poly.entity_id
_entity_poly.type
_entity_poly.pdbx_seq_one_letter_code
_entity_poly.pdbx_strand_id
1 'polypeptide(L)'
;MIDSVVELALIGAGRMGRMHLRALDPAGGRTRGVRITDVVEPADEAREALRDSGYRVHGTLADLLRAQRPDGILVAAPTDRHTEVARAALAAGVPVLCEKPAGLDWREIEETGRIAAERGVALQVAYWRRFVPAMVALRERVLAGELGQVLHVVCAQWDGAPPRPQFRRSSGGAFVDMGVHEFDVIRWLTDQSVTSVVAVQTPALDPSARPDADNAQALLGLSGGATAAVSLGRYYPGGDLVTIEVFGSAGHERATVLDPDDGDEPMLDALARQAESFAELVRGGPRRGAGTADAVAALQDAAHAAEAVTET
;
A
#
# COMPACT_ATOMS: atom_id res chain seq x y z
N MET A 1 31.90 5.79 3.47
CA MET A 1 31.22 6.25 4.71
C MET A 1 30.18 5.20 5.01
N ILE A 2 30.12 4.69 6.24
CA ILE A 2 29.03 3.80 6.67
C ILE A 2 27.83 4.73 6.74
N ASP A 3 26.86 4.58 5.81
CA ASP A 3 25.62 5.35 5.88
C ASP A 3 24.95 5.06 7.22
N SER A 4 24.59 6.12 7.95
CA SER A 4 23.91 5.98 9.23
C SER A 4 22.58 5.25 9.03
N VAL A 5 22.26 4.33 9.92
CA VAL A 5 20.96 3.64 9.90
C VAL A 5 19.84 4.66 10.11
N VAL A 6 18.84 4.66 9.25
CA VAL A 6 17.64 5.50 9.37
C VAL A 6 16.73 4.94 10.46
N GLU A 7 16.40 5.74 11.45
CA GLU A 7 15.53 5.38 12.56
C GLU A 7 14.10 5.85 12.30
N LEU A 8 13.19 4.90 12.16
CA LEU A 8 11.78 5.15 11.92
C LEU A 8 10.96 5.04 13.21
N ALA A 9 9.93 5.86 13.30
CA ALA A 9 8.84 5.65 14.23
C ALA A 9 7.63 5.05 13.50
N LEU A 10 7.05 3.99 14.03
CA LEU A 10 5.82 3.38 13.54
C LEU A 10 4.62 3.99 14.26
N ILE A 11 3.60 4.42 13.52
CA ILE A 11 2.34 4.90 14.07
C ILE A 11 1.24 3.86 13.81
N GLY A 12 0.79 3.18 14.87
CA GLY A 12 -0.18 2.10 14.82
C GLY A 12 0.45 0.72 14.79
N ALA A 13 0.15 -0.11 15.79
CA ALA A 13 0.63 -1.49 15.93
C ALA A 13 -0.47 -2.52 15.60
N GLY A 14 -1.39 -2.18 14.69
CA GLY A 14 -2.40 -3.08 14.14
C GLY A 14 -1.80 -4.17 13.24
N ARG A 15 -2.63 -4.79 12.39
CA ARG A 15 -2.19 -5.88 11.48
C ARG A 15 -0.99 -5.46 10.63
N MET A 16 -1.11 -4.35 9.86
CA MET A 16 -0.01 -3.90 8.99
C MET A 16 1.18 -3.38 9.79
N GLY A 17 0.95 -2.66 10.90
CA GLY A 17 2.05 -2.23 11.76
C GLY A 17 2.90 -3.40 12.26
N ARG A 18 2.29 -4.51 12.67
CA ARG A 18 3.01 -5.73 13.07
C ARG A 18 3.77 -6.39 11.92
N MET A 19 3.24 -6.33 10.70
CA MET A 19 3.97 -6.80 9.51
C MET A 19 5.24 -5.96 9.28
N HIS A 20 5.15 -4.64 9.41
CA HIS A 20 6.31 -3.76 9.35
C HIS A 20 7.32 -4.03 10.48
N LEU A 21 6.86 -4.24 11.72
CA LEU A 21 7.76 -4.62 12.83
C LEU A 21 8.52 -5.91 12.52
N ARG A 22 7.84 -6.94 11.97
CA ARG A 22 8.47 -8.20 11.55
C ARG A 22 9.43 -8.00 10.38
N ALA A 23 9.05 -7.20 9.39
CA ALA A 23 9.86 -6.95 8.20
C ALA A 23 11.15 -6.19 8.52
N LEU A 24 11.10 -5.26 9.48
CA LEU A 24 12.22 -4.41 9.87
C LEU A 24 12.90 -4.86 11.17
N ASP A 25 12.57 -6.05 11.67
CA ASP A 25 13.25 -6.64 12.82
C ASP A 25 14.73 -6.89 12.48
N PRO A 26 15.68 -6.28 13.23
CA PRO A 26 17.09 -6.49 13.01
C PRO A 26 17.51 -7.96 13.11
N ALA A 27 16.85 -8.76 13.95
CA ALA A 27 17.11 -10.20 14.08
C ALA A 27 16.72 -10.98 12.82
N GLY A 28 15.75 -10.50 12.04
CA GLY A 28 15.34 -11.07 10.76
C GLY A 28 16.33 -10.83 9.61
N GLY A 29 17.23 -9.87 9.75
CA GLY A 29 18.31 -9.59 8.80
C GLY A 29 17.88 -9.10 7.40
N ARG A 30 16.59 -8.70 7.23
CA ARG A 30 16.07 -8.24 5.93
C ARG A 30 16.52 -6.83 5.57
N THR A 31 16.79 -5.98 6.55
CA THR A 31 17.23 -4.59 6.38
C THR A 31 18.57 -4.34 7.08
N ARG A 32 19.35 -3.41 6.53
CA ARG A 32 20.64 -2.96 7.11
C ARG A 32 20.71 -1.46 7.29
N GLY A 33 20.00 -0.72 6.44
CA GLY A 33 20.03 0.74 6.39
C GLY A 33 18.86 1.41 7.10
N VAL A 34 17.89 0.64 7.62
CA VAL A 34 16.68 1.17 8.26
C VAL A 34 16.20 0.24 9.37
N ARG A 35 15.64 0.83 10.44
CA ARG A 35 15.01 0.08 11.55
C ARG A 35 13.89 0.89 12.19
N ILE A 36 12.96 0.23 12.86
CA ILE A 36 11.99 0.87 13.76
C ILE A 36 12.59 0.93 15.16
N THR A 37 12.56 2.11 15.78
CA THR A 37 13.03 2.34 17.14
C THR A 37 11.91 2.77 18.09
N ASP A 38 10.84 3.34 17.54
CA ASP A 38 9.72 3.87 18.28
C ASP A 38 8.40 3.36 17.74
N VAL A 39 7.44 3.15 18.63
CA VAL A 39 6.07 2.79 18.25
C VAL A 39 5.10 3.71 18.97
N VAL A 40 4.18 4.30 18.22
CA VAL A 40 3.05 5.06 18.77
C VAL A 40 1.80 4.19 18.65
N GLU A 41 1.19 3.87 19.80
CA GLU A 41 -0.04 3.07 19.87
C GLU A 41 -0.97 3.69 20.93
N PRO A 42 -2.17 4.20 20.53
CA PRO A 42 -3.06 4.84 21.47
C PRO A 42 -3.77 3.88 22.45
N ALA A 43 -3.94 2.60 22.07
CA ALA A 43 -4.62 1.62 22.93
C ALA A 43 -3.71 1.10 24.04
N ASP A 44 -4.11 1.28 25.31
CA ASP A 44 -3.31 0.91 26.48
C ASP A 44 -2.89 -0.55 26.50
N GLU A 45 -3.81 -1.46 26.19
CA GLU A 45 -3.55 -2.91 26.16
C GLU A 45 -2.52 -3.27 25.08
N ALA A 46 -2.63 -2.67 23.89
CA ALA A 46 -1.67 -2.91 22.80
C ALA A 46 -0.29 -2.30 23.12
N ARG A 47 -0.25 -1.15 23.82
CA ARG A 47 1.01 -0.56 24.31
C ARG A 47 1.70 -1.45 25.34
N GLU A 48 0.93 -2.00 26.29
CA GLU A 48 1.47 -2.90 27.30
C GLU A 48 2.14 -4.12 26.65
N ALA A 49 1.51 -4.69 25.62
CA ALA A 49 2.06 -5.84 24.88
C ALA A 49 3.39 -5.52 24.15
N LEU A 50 3.71 -4.23 23.97
CA LEU A 50 4.94 -3.78 23.31
C LEU A 50 6.06 -3.39 24.31
N ARG A 51 5.81 -3.35 25.61
CA ARG A 51 6.79 -2.87 26.62
C ARG A 51 8.10 -3.65 26.61
N ASP A 52 8.02 -4.96 26.44
CA ASP A 52 9.18 -5.86 26.48
C ASP A 52 9.77 -6.13 25.08
N SER A 53 9.27 -5.43 24.06
CA SER A 53 9.67 -5.64 22.66
C SER A 53 10.96 -4.93 22.24
N GLY A 54 11.54 -4.12 23.13
CA GLY A 54 12.75 -3.33 22.85
C GLY A 54 12.50 -2.00 22.14
N TYR A 55 11.26 -1.69 21.77
CA TYR A 55 10.89 -0.39 21.19
C TYR A 55 10.60 0.66 22.29
N ARG A 56 10.88 1.93 21.98
CA ARG A 56 10.33 3.03 22.78
C ARG A 56 8.86 3.22 22.41
N VAL A 57 7.96 3.12 23.37
CA VAL A 57 6.52 3.10 23.14
C VAL A 57 5.87 4.38 23.65
N HIS A 58 5.07 5.03 22.79
CA HIS A 58 4.41 6.32 23.03
C HIS A 58 2.90 6.18 22.87
N GLY A 59 2.12 6.99 23.60
CA GLY A 59 0.65 7.01 23.47
C GLY A 59 0.17 7.84 22.29
N THR A 60 0.90 8.89 21.91
CA THR A 60 0.53 9.81 20.83
C THR A 60 1.73 10.22 20.00
N LEU A 61 1.48 10.69 18.76
CA LEU A 61 2.52 11.31 17.93
C LEU A 61 3.14 12.54 18.60
N ALA A 62 2.35 13.30 19.35
CA ALA A 62 2.86 14.47 20.08
C ALA A 62 3.83 14.06 21.20
N ASP A 63 3.61 12.95 21.88
CA ASP A 63 4.53 12.42 22.89
C ASP A 63 5.85 11.99 22.26
N LEU A 64 5.80 11.27 21.14
CA LEU A 64 6.98 10.91 20.36
C LEU A 64 7.79 12.16 19.99
N LEU A 65 7.16 13.15 19.33
CA LEU A 65 7.86 14.34 18.82
C LEU A 65 8.41 15.26 19.94
N ARG A 66 7.85 15.17 21.15
CA ARG A 66 8.42 15.83 22.36
C ARG A 66 9.63 15.08 22.91
N ALA A 67 9.62 13.76 22.84
CA ALA A 67 10.70 12.94 23.35
C ALA A 67 11.90 12.93 22.41
N GLN A 68 11.67 12.83 21.11
CA GLN A 68 12.70 12.82 20.08
C GLN A 68 12.14 13.07 18.69
N ARG A 69 13.04 13.33 17.73
CA ARG A 69 12.70 13.46 16.32
C ARG A 69 13.27 12.27 15.54
N PRO A 70 12.43 11.33 15.08
CA PRO A 70 12.89 10.24 14.23
C PRO A 70 13.31 10.78 12.84
N ASP A 71 14.12 10.01 12.10
CA ASP A 71 14.50 10.34 10.73
C ASP A 71 13.32 10.23 9.75
N GLY A 72 12.33 9.39 10.09
CA GLY A 72 11.09 9.25 9.34
C GLY A 72 9.98 8.59 10.16
N ILE A 73 8.76 8.73 9.69
CA ILE A 73 7.56 8.12 10.29
C ILE A 73 6.91 7.18 9.28
N LEU A 74 6.63 5.94 9.73
CA LEU A 74 5.81 4.97 9.02
C LEU A 74 4.41 5.00 9.63
N VAL A 75 3.40 5.41 8.82
CA VAL A 75 2.00 5.50 9.26
C VAL A 75 1.27 4.23 8.86
N ALA A 76 0.87 3.43 9.86
CA ALA A 76 0.07 2.21 9.73
C ALA A 76 -1.15 2.23 10.69
N ALA A 77 -1.64 3.43 10.97
CA ALA A 77 -2.86 3.70 11.72
C ALA A 77 -4.12 3.21 10.97
N PRO A 78 -5.33 3.29 11.51
CA PRO A 78 -6.55 3.14 10.72
C PRO A 78 -6.60 4.11 9.54
N THR A 79 -7.16 3.67 8.39
CA THR A 79 -7.13 4.40 7.12
C THR A 79 -7.70 5.83 7.22
N ASP A 80 -8.77 6.00 7.98
CA ASP A 80 -9.42 7.31 8.22
C ASP A 80 -8.56 8.30 9.03
N ARG A 81 -7.43 7.83 9.58
CA ARG A 81 -6.46 8.65 10.32
C ARG A 81 -5.18 8.94 9.53
N HIS A 82 -4.99 8.32 8.36
CA HIS A 82 -3.73 8.42 7.61
C HIS A 82 -3.37 9.87 7.27
N THR A 83 -4.28 10.63 6.66
CA THR A 83 -4.03 12.03 6.24
C THR A 83 -3.76 12.95 7.42
N GLU A 84 -4.49 12.80 8.53
CA GLU A 84 -4.29 13.59 9.75
C GLU A 84 -2.89 13.36 10.33
N VAL A 85 -2.52 12.09 10.53
CA VAL A 85 -1.23 11.70 11.10
C VAL A 85 -0.08 12.12 10.18
N ALA A 86 -0.21 11.87 8.87
CA ALA A 86 0.79 12.25 7.89
C ALA A 86 1.02 13.77 7.86
N ARG A 87 -0.05 14.58 7.85
CA ARG A 87 0.05 16.04 7.88
C ARG A 87 0.72 16.55 9.15
N ALA A 88 0.40 15.96 10.32
CA ALA A 88 1.03 16.35 11.59
C ALA A 88 2.55 16.05 11.57
N ALA A 89 2.97 14.90 11.05
CA ALA A 89 4.37 14.54 10.89
C ALA A 89 5.11 15.47 9.90
N LEU A 90 4.53 15.71 8.73
CA LEU A 90 5.06 16.61 7.71
C LEU A 90 5.15 18.05 8.23
N ALA A 91 4.16 18.51 9.02
CA ALA A 91 4.19 19.82 9.66
C ALA A 91 5.35 19.96 10.65
N ALA A 92 5.72 18.88 11.33
CA ALA A 92 6.91 18.80 12.18
C ALA A 92 8.23 18.64 11.36
N GLY A 93 8.15 18.59 10.03
CA GLY A 93 9.30 18.43 9.14
C GLY A 93 9.88 17.00 9.13
N VAL A 94 9.09 15.99 9.48
CA VAL A 94 9.52 14.59 9.49
C VAL A 94 9.03 13.88 8.23
N PRO A 95 9.91 13.21 7.47
CA PRO A 95 9.55 12.39 6.31
C PRO A 95 8.52 11.31 6.65
N VAL A 96 7.61 11.00 5.71
CA VAL A 96 6.51 10.07 5.94
C VAL A 96 6.47 8.98 4.87
N LEU A 97 6.42 7.71 5.31
CA LEU A 97 5.94 6.56 4.56
C LEU A 97 4.55 6.22 5.07
N CYS A 98 3.50 6.42 4.25
CA CYS A 98 2.12 6.24 4.66
C CYS A 98 1.54 4.97 4.04
N GLU A 99 0.92 4.10 4.85
CA GLU A 99 0.19 2.94 4.34
C GLU A 99 -0.95 3.34 3.39
N LYS A 100 -1.22 2.42 2.49
CA LYS A 100 -2.30 2.54 1.51
C LYS A 100 -3.67 2.12 2.12
N PRO A 101 -4.77 2.67 1.60
CA PRO A 101 -4.81 3.93 0.88
C PRO A 101 -4.37 5.07 1.79
N ALA A 102 -3.67 6.06 1.23
CA ALA A 102 -3.14 7.16 2.04
C ALA A 102 -4.21 8.08 2.64
N GLY A 103 -5.47 7.80 2.35
CA GLY A 103 -6.70 8.45 2.84
C GLY A 103 -7.91 7.88 2.10
N LEU A 104 -9.11 8.28 2.51
CA LEU A 104 -10.37 7.88 1.87
C LEU A 104 -10.89 8.92 0.87
N ASP A 105 -10.39 10.14 0.90
CA ASP A 105 -10.64 11.20 -0.08
C ASP A 105 -9.32 11.55 -0.78
N TRP A 106 -9.30 11.41 -2.11
CA TRP A 106 -8.12 11.72 -2.91
C TRP A 106 -7.71 13.21 -2.81
N ARG A 107 -8.65 14.12 -2.54
CA ARG A 107 -8.37 15.55 -2.33
C ARG A 107 -7.54 15.78 -1.06
N GLU A 108 -7.80 15.02 -0.01
CA GLU A 108 -7.01 15.05 1.21
C GLU A 108 -5.59 14.51 1.00
N ILE A 109 -5.43 13.48 0.15
CA ILE A 109 -4.11 12.96 -0.24
C ILE A 109 -3.34 14.03 -1.02
N GLU A 110 -4.00 14.67 -2.00
CA GLU A 110 -3.40 15.75 -2.80
C GLU A 110 -2.93 16.91 -1.92
N GLU A 111 -3.79 17.36 -0.99
CA GLU A 111 -3.45 18.40 -0.04
C GLU A 111 -2.29 18.00 0.89
N THR A 112 -2.25 16.75 1.33
CA THR A 112 -1.13 16.21 2.12
C THR A 112 0.18 16.24 1.32
N GLY A 113 0.11 15.90 0.03
CA GLY A 113 1.24 15.99 -0.89
C GLY A 113 1.71 17.43 -1.13
N ARG A 114 0.78 18.39 -1.23
CA ARG A 114 1.10 19.82 -1.34
C ARG A 114 1.85 20.31 -0.10
N ILE A 115 1.40 19.94 1.11
CA ILE A 115 2.09 20.27 2.37
C ILE A 115 3.51 19.68 2.37
N ALA A 116 3.68 18.43 1.95
CA ALA A 116 5.00 17.80 1.85
C ALA A 116 5.95 18.57 0.92
N ALA A 117 5.44 18.93 -0.27
CA ALA A 117 6.21 19.69 -1.27
C ALA A 117 6.59 21.08 -0.78
N GLU A 118 5.67 21.83 -0.19
CA GLU A 118 5.92 23.18 0.34
C GLU A 118 6.95 23.20 1.46
N ARG A 119 7.03 22.11 2.22
CA ARG A 119 8.00 21.95 3.30
C ARG A 119 9.32 21.32 2.86
N GLY A 120 9.41 20.83 1.63
CA GLY A 120 10.58 20.08 1.14
C GLY A 120 10.79 18.78 1.90
N VAL A 121 9.72 18.15 2.41
CA VAL A 121 9.77 16.92 3.21
C VAL A 121 9.25 15.75 2.38
N ALA A 122 9.94 14.61 2.45
CA ALA A 122 9.55 13.43 1.68
C ALA A 122 8.21 12.83 2.18
N LEU A 123 7.33 12.53 1.21
CA LEU A 123 6.12 11.72 1.40
C LEU A 123 6.11 10.60 0.37
N GLN A 124 6.04 9.36 0.82
CA GLN A 124 5.89 8.16 -0.01
C GLN A 124 4.67 7.37 0.46
N VAL A 125 3.93 6.77 -0.49
CA VAL A 125 2.80 5.89 -0.16
C VAL A 125 3.22 4.43 -0.32
N ALA A 126 2.78 3.58 0.63
CA ALA A 126 3.25 2.22 0.80
C ALA A 126 2.55 1.23 -0.15
N TYR A 127 2.72 1.40 -1.45
CA TYR A 127 2.37 0.40 -2.45
C TYR A 127 3.49 -0.64 -2.54
N TRP A 128 3.55 -1.54 -1.56
CA TRP A 128 4.64 -2.50 -1.37
C TRP A 128 4.83 -3.46 -2.55
N ARG A 129 3.78 -3.71 -3.35
CA ARG A 129 3.87 -4.59 -4.54
C ARG A 129 4.88 -4.10 -5.57
N ARG A 130 5.15 -2.80 -5.63
CA ARG A 130 6.21 -2.21 -6.46
C ARG A 130 7.63 -2.67 -6.07
N PHE A 131 7.78 -3.33 -4.92
CA PHE A 131 9.04 -3.83 -4.37
C PHE A 131 9.16 -5.36 -4.39
N VAL A 132 8.15 -6.06 -4.89
CA VAL A 132 8.22 -7.50 -5.14
C VAL A 132 9.11 -7.76 -6.35
N PRO A 133 10.17 -8.61 -6.24
CA PRO A 133 11.14 -8.81 -7.32
C PRO A 133 10.51 -9.20 -8.66
N ALA A 134 9.52 -10.11 -8.63
CA ALA A 134 8.81 -10.53 -9.84
C ALA A 134 8.07 -9.36 -10.52
N MET A 135 7.52 -8.44 -9.74
CA MET A 135 6.84 -7.25 -10.25
C MET A 135 7.81 -6.23 -10.83
N VAL A 136 8.98 -6.04 -10.20
CA VAL A 136 10.04 -5.18 -10.73
C VAL A 136 10.52 -5.72 -12.07
N ALA A 137 10.81 -7.02 -12.15
CA ALA A 137 11.24 -7.67 -13.38
C ALA A 137 10.18 -7.58 -14.49
N LEU A 138 8.91 -7.83 -14.16
CA LEU A 138 7.80 -7.68 -15.10
C LEU A 138 7.73 -6.25 -15.67
N ARG A 139 7.83 -5.24 -14.79
CA ARG A 139 7.83 -3.83 -15.22
C ARG A 139 8.99 -3.50 -16.13
N GLU A 140 10.19 -3.94 -15.80
CA GLU A 140 11.39 -3.72 -16.64
C GLU A 140 11.19 -4.30 -18.04
N ARG A 141 10.65 -5.51 -18.17
CA ARG A 141 10.37 -6.16 -19.45
C ARG A 141 9.27 -5.44 -20.25
N VAL A 142 8.20 -4.99 -19.58
CA VAL A 142 7.14 -4.20 -20.22
C VAL A 142 7.71 -2.90 -20.77
N LEU A 143 8.47 -2.15 -19.96
CA LEU A 143 9.05 -0.87 -20.39
C LEU A 143 10.15 -1.01 -21.44
N ALA A 144 10.89 -2.14 -21.44
CA ALA A 144 11.85 -2.47 -22.47
C ALA A 144 11.19 -2.87 -23.81
N GLY A 145 9.86 -3.04 -23.82
CA GLY A 145 9.13 -3.46 -25.01
C GLY A 145 9.28 -4.94 -25.36
N GLU A 146 9.79 -5.77 -24.44
CA GLU A 146 10.01 -7.21 -24.69
C GLU A 146 8.70 -7.97 -24.91
N LEU A 147 7.59 -7.50 -24.35
CA LEU A 147 6.27 -8.09 -24.58
C LEU A 147 5.54 -7.46 -25.79
N GLY A 148 6.18 -6.53 -26.50
CA GLY A 148 5.55 -5.75 -27.56
C GLY A 148 4.57 -4.69 -27.01
N GLN A 149 3.57 -4.34 -27.80
CA GLN A 149 2.50 -3.46 -27.34
C GLN A 149 1.65 -4.19 -26.28
N VAL A 150 1.45 -3.59 -25.11
CA VAL A 150 0.54 -4.13 -24.10
C VAL A 150 -0.90 -4.09 -24.64
N LEU A 151 -1.57 -5.23 -24.62
CA LEU A 151 -2.95 -5.41 -25.10
C LEU A 151 -3.91 -5.54 -23.91
N HIS A 152 -3.51 -6.30 -22.88
CA HIS A 152 -4.37 -6.59 -21.74
C HIS A 152 -3.57 -6.84 -20.47
N VAL A 153 -4.09 -6.39 -19.33
CA VAL A 153 -3.55 -6.69 -17.99
C VAL A 153 -4.63 -7.38 -17.16
N VAL A 154 -4.30 -8.48 -16.49
CA VAL A 154 -5.21 -9.15 -15.55
C VAL A 154 -4.61 -9.07 -14.16
N CYS A 155 -5.38 -8.51 -13.23
CA CYS A 155 -5.02 -8.46 -11.80
C CYS A 155 -6.04 -9.25 -11.00
N ALA A 156 -5.58 -10.18 -10.21
CA ALA A 156 -6.42 -10.94 -9.27
C ALA A 156 -5.85 -10.81 -7.86
N GLN A 157 -6.71 -10.38 -6.93
CA GLN A 157 -6.45 -10.41 -5.49
C GLN A 157 -7.60 -11.11 -4.79
N TRP A 158 -7.28 -12.20 -4.10
CA TRP A 158 -8.23 -12.97 -3.31
C TRP A 158 -7.66 -13.20 -1.92
N ASP A 159 -8.34 -12.69 -0.89
CA ASP A 159 -7.93 -12.83 0.51
C ASP A 159 -8.38 -14.19 1.05
N GLY A 160 -7.57 -14.81 1.92
CA GLY A 160 -7.88 -16.10 2.55
C GLY A 160 -9.10 -16.04 3.47
N ALA A 161 -9.35 -14.88 4.07
CA ALA A 161 -10.50 -14.61 4.91
C ALA A 161 -10.85 -13.12 4.92
N PRO A 162 -12.15 -12.77 5.04
CA PRO A 162 -12.58 -11.38 5.10
C PRO A 162 -12.09 -10.70 6.39
N PRO A 163 -11.74 -9.41 6.35
CA PRO A 163 -11.52 -8.62 7.55
C PRO A 163 -12.76 -8.54 8.45
N ARG A 164 -12.55 -8.12 9.70
CA ARG A 164 -13.68 -7.94 10.63
C ARG A 164 -14.72 -6.96 10.08
N PRO A 165 -16.04 -7.19 10.30
CA PRO A 165 -17.11 -6.34 9.77
C PRO A 165 -16.95 -4.85 10.11
N GLN A 166 -16.46 -4.53 11.30
CA GLN A 166 -16.21 -3.15 11.70
C GLN A 166 -15.23 -2.43 10.76
N PHE A 167 -14.11 -3.08 10.41
CA PHE A 167 -13.13 -2.54 9.45
C PHE A 167 -13.76 -2.38 8.07
N ARG A 168 -14.47 -3.41 7.59
CA ARG A 168 -15.12 -3.42 6.26
C ARG A 168 -16.09 -2.25 6.07
N ARG A 169 -16.84 -1.87 7.13
CA ARG A 169 -17.75 -0.70 7.06
C ARG A 169 -17.07 0.64 6.90
N SER A 170 -15.80 0.75 7.29
CA SER A 170 -15.03 2.01 7.27
C SER A 170 -13.85 2.01 6.29
N SER A 171 -13.64 0.92 5.55
CA SER A 171 -12.48 0.77 4.65
C SER A 171 -12.67 1.42 3.27
N GLY A 172 -13.88 1.89 2.95
CA GLY A 172 -14.21 2.41 1.62
C GLY A 172 -14.68 1.35 0.61
N GLY A 173 -14.87 0.09 1.06
CA GLY A 173 -15.32 -1.03 0.23
C GLY A 173 -14.19 -1.73 -0.53
N ALA A 174 -14.54 -2.81 -1.24
CA ALA A 174 -13.58 -3.71 -1.87
C ALA A 174 -12.65 -3.00 -2.88
N PHE A 175 -13.19 -2.07 -3.70
CA PHE A 175 -12.37 -1.35 -4.68
C PHE A 175 -11.37 -0.40 -4.02
N VAL A 176 -11.74 0.28 -2.93
CA VAL A 176 -10.85 1.22 -2.22
C VAL A 176 -9.86 0.48 -1.33
N ASP A 177 -10.32 -0.53 -0.57
CA ASP A 177 -9.45 -1.27 0.36
C ASP A 177 -8.48 -2.21 -0.38
N MET A 178 -9.00 -3.03 -1.29
CA MET A 178 -8.20 -4.00 -2.04
C MET A 178 -7.76 -3.42 -3.39
N GLY A 179 -8.73 -3.02 -4.21
CA GLY A 179 -8.52 -2.63 -5.60
C GLY A 179 -7.56 -1.47 -5.83
N VAL A 180 -7.37 -0.60 -4.84
CA VAL A 180 -6.37 0.48 -4.93
C VAL A 180 -4.96 -0.03 -5.25
N HIS A 181 -4.63 -1.26 -4.88
CA HIS A 181 -3.38 -1.90 -5.26
C HIS A 181 -3.33 -2.26 -6.75
N GLU A 182 -4.43 -2.80 -7.28
CA GLU A 182 -4.53 -3.21 -8.68
C GLU A 182 -4.51 -2.00 -9.60
N PHE A 183 -5.23 -0.94 -9.25
CA PHE A 183 -5.21 0.32 -10.01
C PHE A 183 -3.81 0.95 -10.01
N ASP A 184 -3.12 0.96 -8.87
CA ASP A 184 -1.72 1.40 -8.80
C ASP A 184 -0.80 0.56 -9.69
N VAL A 185 -0.90 -0.77 -9.60
CA VAL A 185 -0.07 -1.71 -10.37
C VAL A 185 -0.31 -1.57 -11.87
N ILE A 186 -1.56 -1.49 -12.33
CA ILE A 186 -1.89 -1.32 -13.75
C ILE A 186 -1.23 -0.05 -14.30
N ARG A 187 -1.38 1.08 -13.61
CA ARG A 187 -0.77 2.36 -14.01
C ARG A 187 0.76 2.27 -14.00
N TRP A 188 1.33 1.70 -12.95
CA TRP A 188 2.76 1.59 -12.79
C TRP A 188 3.42 0.66 -13.81
N LEU A 189 2.79 -0.47 -14.16
CA LEU A 189 3.31 -1.41 -15.16
C LEU A 189 3.24 -0.86 -16.57
N THR A 190 2.12 -0.17 -16.92
CA THR A 190 1.83 0.20 -18.30
C THR A 190 2.17 1.66 -18.65
N ASP A 191 2.39 2.50 -17.64
CA ASP A 191 2.51 3.96 -17.75
C ASP A 191 1.26 4.58 -18.45
N GLN A 192 0.09 3.95 -18.28
CA GLN A 192 -1.18 4.38 -18.85
C GLN A 192 -2.18 4.76 -17.76
N SER A 193 -3.08 5.70 -18.08
CA SER A 193 -4.20 6.08 -17.23
C SER A 193 -5.47 5.30 -17.58
N VAL A 194 -6.35 5.09 -16.58
CA VAL A 194 -7.70 4.52 -16.80
C VAL A 194 -8.58 5.58 -17.46
N THR A 195 -9.30 5.20 -18.53
CA THR A 195 -10.17 6.09 -19.31
C THR A 195 -11.64 5.68 -19.27
N SER A 196 -11.92 4.42 -18.93
CA SER A 196 -13.28 3.91 -18.76
C SER A 196 -13.30 2.74 -17.78
N VAL A 197 -14.40 2.58 -17.07
CA VAL A 197 -14.63 1.51 -16.07
C VAL A 197 -16.02 0.94 -16.24
N VAL A 198 -16.11 -0.39 -16.21
CA VAL A 198 -17.37 -1.14 -16.01
C VAL A 198 -17.13 -2.05 -14.81
N ALA A 199 -18.02 -2.02 -13.81
CA ALA A 199 -17.83 -2.77 -12.58
C ALA A 199 -19.11 -3.48 -12.11
N VAL A 200 -18.93 -4.62 -11.46
CA VAL A 200 -19.98 -5.39 -10.78
C VAL A 200 -19.45 -5.85 -9.42
N GLN A 201 -20.35 -6.07 -8.47
CA GLN A 201 -19.97 -6.61 -7.16
C GLN A 201 -21.09 -7.47 -6.57
N THR A 202 -20.72 -8.39 -5.67
CA THR A 202 -21.67 -9.16 -4.86
C THR A 202 -21.67 -8.64 -3.43
N PRO A 203 -22.84 -8.36 -2.84
CA PRO A 203 -22.93 -7.90 -1.46
C PRO A 203 -22.25 -8.87 -0.48
N ALA A 204 -21.77 -8.35 0.65
CA ALA A 204 -21.24 -9.17 1.72
C ALA A 204 -22.25 -10.23 2.20
N LEU A 205 -21.79 -11.49 2.33
CA LEU A 205 -22.54 -12.60 2.91
C LEU A 205 -22.93 -12.30 4.36
N ASP A 206 -22.01 -11.69 5.13
CA ASP A 206 -22.30 -11.18 6.46
C ASP A 206 -22.96 -9.80 6.35
N PRO A 207 -24.28 -9.67 6.69
CA PRO A 207 -24.98 -8.38 6.62
C PRO A 207 -24.35 -7.29 7.49
N SER A 208 -23.62 -7.65 8.56
CA SER A 208 -22.95 -6.69 9.45
C SER A 208 -21.75 -6.01 8.83
N ALA A 209 -21.22 -6.55 7.71
CA ALA A 209 -20.12 -5.97 6.95
C ALA A 209 -20.57 -4.99 5.85
N ARG A 210 -21.88 -4.92 5.56
CA ARG A 210 -22.39 -4.03 4.52
C ARG A 210 -22.16 -2.55 4.87
N PRO A 211 -21.90 -1.68 3.85
CA PRO A 211 -22.11 -1.88 2.41
C PRO A 211 -20.94 -2.54 1.64
N ASP A 212 -19.90 -3.08 2.28
CA ASP A 212 -18.79 -3.74 1.58
C ASP A 212 -19.25 -4.96 0.76
N ALA A 213 -18.43 -5.40 -0.18
CA ALA A 213 -18.65 -6.54 -1.06
C ALA A 213 -17.70 -7.70 -0.73
N ASP A 214 -18.14 -8.94 -0.96
CA ASP A 214 -17.26 -10.12 -0.86
C ASP A 214 -16.53 -10.41 -2.16
N ASN A 215 -17.06 -9.91 -3.28
CA ASN A 215 -16.47 -10.04 -4.60
C ASN A 215 -16.74 -8.76 -5.39
N ALA A 216 -15.71 -8.24 -6.07
CA ALA A 216 -15.82 -7.09 -6.94
C ALA A 216 -14.96 -7.30 -8.20
N GLN A 217 -15.54 -6.98 -9.36
CA GLN A 217 -14.88 -7.13 -10.65
C GLN A 217 -14.95 -5.83 -11.42
N ALA A 218 -13.87 -5.46 -12.12
CA ALA A 218 -13.86 -4.32 -13.00
C ALA A 218 -13.17 -4.63 -14.34
N LEU A 219 -13.70 -4.07 -15.41
CA LEU A 219 -13.06 -4.01 -16.72
C LEU A 219 -12.73 -2.56 -17.03
N LEU A 220 -11.49 -2.32 -17.44
CA LEU A 220 -10.93 -0.99 -17.65
C LEU A 220 -10.48 -0.80 -19.09
N GLY A 221 -10.73 0.39 -19.65
CA GLY A 221 -10.03 0.88 -20.82
C GLY A 221 -8.87 1.77 -20.40
N LEU A 222 -7.72 1.67 -21.08
CA LEU A 222 -6.51 2.43 -20.78
C LEU A 222 -6.15 3.40 -21.90
N SER A 223 -5.47 4.50 -21.57
CA SER A 223 -5.19 5.62 -22.50
C SER A 223 -4.33 5.24 -23.71
N GLY A 224 -3.51 4.19 -23.61
CA GLY A 224 -2.72 3.65 -24.74
C GLY A 224 -3.46 2.62 -25.58
N GLY A 225 -4.77 2.42 -25.35
CA GLY A 225 -5.61 1.46 -26.09
C GLY A 225 -5.58 0.03 -25.52
N ALA A 226 -4.80 -0.23 -24.47
CA ALA A 226 -4.87 -1.49 -23.74
C ALA A 226 -6.16 -1.56 -22.90
N THR A 227 -6.47 -2.75 -22.43
CA THR A 227 -7.54 -3.00 -21.45
C THR A 227 -6.98 -3.62 -20.18
N ALA A 228 -7.76 -3.60 -19.08
CA ALA A 228 -7.39 -4.37 -17.90
C ALA A 228 -8.63 -5.01 -17.26
N ALA A 229 -8.41 -6.14 -16.57
CA ALA A 229 -9.40 -6.80 -15.74
C ALA A 229 -8.90 -6.86 -14.30
N VAL A 230 -9.75 -6.44 -13.35
CA VAL A 230 -9.49 -6.49 -11.91
C VAL A 230 -10.48 -7.45 -11.28
N SER A 231 -9.97 -8.46 -10.56
CA SER A 231 -10.75 -9.48 -9.85
C SER A 231 -10.40 -9.46 -8.38
N LEU A 232 -11.36 -9.06 -7.54
CA LEU A 232 -11.19 -8.96 -6.08
C LEU A 232 -12.14 -9.92 -5.38
N GLY A 233 -11.64 -10.62 -4.36
CA GLY A 233 -12.45 -11.52 -3.54
C GLY A 233 -11.99 -11.59 -2.09
N ARG A 234 -12.95 -11.81 -1.16
CA ARG A 234 -12.71 -11.89 0.28
C ARG A 234 -12.62 -13.33 0.81
N TYR A 235 -12.78 -14.32 -0.08
CA TYR A 235 -12.79 -15.74 0.31
C TYR A 235 -12.02 -16.58 -0.68
N TYR A 236 -10.81 -16.94 -0.33
CA TYR A 236 -10.01 -17.93 -1.04
C TYR A 236 -9.52 -18.99 -0.05
N PRO A 237 -10.07 -20.21 -0.08
CA PRO A 237 -9.82 -21.22 0.96
C PRO A 237 -8.34 -21.62 1.13
N GLY A 238 -7.51 -21.35 0.13
CA GLY A 238 -6.08 -21.65 0.19
C GLY A 238 -5.26 -20.65 1.01
N GLY A 239 -5.75 -19.42 1.20
CA GLY A 239 -4.97 -18.30 1.78
C GLY A 239 -4.98 -17.07 0.87
N ASP A 240 -4.10 -16.11 1.08
CA ASP A 240 -4.04 -14.91 0.24
C ASP A 240 -3.36 -15.23 -1.11
N LEU A 241 -4.07 -14.92 -2.21
CA LEU A 241 -3.57 -15.08 -3.58
C LEU A 241 -3.55 -13.73 -4.29
N VAL A 242 -2.39 -13.35 -4.84
CA VAL A 242 -2.28 -12.15 -5.68
C VAL A 242 -1.45 -12.45 -6.91
N THR A 243 -2.05 -12.31 -8.09
CA THR A 243 -1.39 -12.52 -9.38
C THR A 243 -1.65 -11.39 -10.35
N ILE A 244 -0.64 -11.07 -11.16
CA ILE A 244 -0.72 -10.09 -12.23
C ILE A 244 -0.24 -10.74 -13.54
N GLU A 245 -1.01 -10.60 -14.60
CA GLU A 245 -0.65 -11.08 -15.94
C GLU A 245 -0.67 -9.94 -16.95
N VAL A 246 0.33 -9.89 -17.81
CA VAL A 246 0.41 -8.91 -18.91
C VAL A 246 0.47 -9.66 -20.23
N PHE A 247 -0.48 -9.36 -21.11
CA PHE A 247 -0.56 -9.87 -22.48
C PHE A 247 -0.15 -8.76 -23.44
N GLY A 248 0.93 -8.97 -24.13
CA GLY A 248 1.43 -8.09 -25.18
C GLY A 248 1.39 -8.71 -26.55
N SER A 249 1.62 -7.92 -27.60
CA SER A 249 1.59 -8.38 -29.00
C SER A 249 2.73 -9.33 -29.37
N ALA A 250 3.80 -9.38 -28.56
CA ALA A 250 4.97 -10.21 -28.79
C ALA A 250 5.25 -11.21 -27.65
N GLY A 251 4.50 -11.17 -26.55
CA GLY A 251 4.73 -12.04 -25.41
C GLY A 251 3.67 -11.92 -24.33
N HIS A 252 3.77 -12.81 -23.36
CA HIS A 252 2.93 -12.90 -22.19
C HIS A 252 3.81 -13.17 -20.96
N GLU A 253 3.49 -12.55 -19.84
CA GLU A 253 4.18 -12.77 -18.57
C GLU A 253 3.20 -12.76 -17.41
N ARG A 254 3.43 -13.64 -16.43
CA ARG A 254 2.67 -13.69 -15.17
C ARG A 254 3.61 -13.53 -13.99
N ALA A 255 3.29 -12.62 -13.10
CA ALA A 255 3.93 -12.47 -11.81
C ALA A 255 2.98 -12.92 -10.69
N THR A 256 3.46 -13.78 -9.80
CA THR A 256 2.82 -14.10 -8.54
C THR A 256 3.40 -13.16 -7.47
N VAL A 257 2.52 -12.43 -6.79
CA VAL A 257 2.87 -11.45 -5.74
C VAL A 257 2.71 -12.08 -4.36
N LEU A 258 1.62 -12.83 -4.17
CA LEU A 258 1.36 -13.68 -3.00
C LEU A 258 0.83 -15.02 -3.49
N ASP A 259 1.37 -16.07 -2.92
CA ASP A 259 0.88 -17.44 -3.06
C ASP A 259 0.62 -18.00 -1.65
N PRO A 260 -0.51 -18.69 -1.42
CA PRO A 260 -0.81 -19.28 -0.12
C PRO A 260 0.30 -20.18 0.45
N ASP A 261 1.04 -20.86 -0.43
CA ASP A 261 2.11 -21.78 -0.03
C ASP A 261 3.38 -21.04 0.47
N ASP A 262 3.55 -19.76 0.11
CA ASP A 262 4.72 -18.96 0.48
C ASP A 262 4.58 -18.27 1.85
N GLY A 263 3.38 -18.25 2.44
CA GLY A 263 3.07 -17.57 3.70
C GLY A 263 3.32 -16.06 3.61
N ASP A 264 3.86 -15.47 4.69
CA ASP A 264 4.11 -14.02 4.78
C ASP A 264 5.44 -13.57 4.15
N GLU A 265 6.35 -14.49 3.80
CA GLU A 265 7.72 -14.16 3.41
C GLU A 265 7.82 -13.19 2.22
N PRO A 266 7.07 -13.35 1.11
CA PRO A 266 7.13 -12.41 -0.01
C PRO A 266 6.73 -10.99 0.38
N MET A 267 5.71 -10.85 1.24
CA MET A 267 5.27 -9.55 1.76
C MET A 267 6.32 -8.94 2.68
N LEU A 268 6.88 -9.70 3.62
CA LEU A 268 7.90 -9.21 4.56
C LEU A 268 9.14 -8.70 3.80
N ASP A 269 9.59 -9.42 2.80
CA ASP A 269 10.73 -9.01 1.97
C ASP A 269 10.42 -7.74 1.15
N ALA A 270 9.22 -7.61 0.61
CA ALA A 270 8.80 -6.42 -0.13
C ALA A 270 8.66 -5.19 0.78
N LEU A 271 8.10 -5.35 1.99
CA LEU A 271 8.02 -4.28 3.00
C LEU A 271 9.42 -3.83 3.44
N ALA A 272 10.36 -4.76 3.63
CA ALA A 272 11.75 -4.46 3.93
C ALA A 272 12.42 -3.64 2.82
N ARG A 273 12.29 -4.07 1.55
CA ARG A 273 12.80 -3.33 0.38
C ARG A 273 12.16 -1.95 0.24
N GLN A 274 10.87 -1.83 0.51
CA GLN A 274 10.17 -0.56 0.51
C GLN A 274 10.74 0.40 1.57
N ALA A 275 10.98 -0.10 2.78
CA ALA A 275 11.55 0.70 3.86
C ALA A 275 13.00 1.13 3.56
N GLU A 276 13.83 0.25 2.98
CA GLU A 276 15.17 0.61 2.50
C GLU A 276 15.12 1.70 1.43
N SER A 277 14.20 1.59 0.46
CA SER A 277 13.99 2.62 -0.56
C SER A 277 13.52 3.95 0.03
N PHE A 278 12.66 3.90 1.05
CA PHE A 278 12.25 5.11 1.77
C PHE A 278 13.43 5.72 2.55
N ALA A 279 14.27 4.89 3.18
CA ALA A 279 15.47 5.37 3.86
C ALA A 279 16.45 6.03 2.88
N GLU A 280 16.61 5.51 1.66
CA GLU A 280 17.37 6.18 0.60
C GLU A 280 16.75 7.55 0.28
N LEU A 281 15.43 7.65 0.14
CA LEU A 281 14.73 8.91 -0.12
C LEU A 281 14.94 9.93 1.02
N VAL A 282 14.90 9.49 2.28
CA VAL A 282 15.17 10.31 3.47
C VAL A 282 16.59 10.90 3.44
N ARG A 283 17.55 10.15 2.92
CA ARG A 283 18.95 10.61 2.73
C ARG A 283 19.14 11.50 1.50
N GLY A 284 18.07 11.86 0.80
CA GLY A 284 18.14 12.69 -0.42
C GLY A 284 18.37 11.91 -1.72
N GLY A 285 18.25 10.59 -1.68
CA GLY A 285 18.29 9.73 -2.87
C GLY A 285 17.00 9.80 -3.71
N PRO A 286 16.97 9.09 -4.85
CA PRO A 286 15.82 9.12 -5.75
C PRO A 286 14.60 8.41 -5.13
N ARG A 287 13.40 8.89 -5.45
CA ARG A 287 12.16 8.20 -5.14
C ARG A 287 11.99 6.99 -6.05
N ARG A 288 11.82 5.81 -5.48
CA ARG A 288 11.51 4.56 -6.22
C ARG A 288 10.10 4.06 -5.94
N GLY A 289 9.52 4.44 -4.81
CA GLY A 289 8.14 4.10 -4.43
C GLY A 289 7.12 5.11 -4.95
N ALA A 290 5.85 4.82 -4.71
CA ALA A 290 4.73 5.66 -5.12
C ALA A 290 4.74 7.01 -4.41
N GLY A 291 4.49 8.06 -5.18
CA GLY A 291 4.30 9.40 -4.67
C GLY A 291 2.82 9.76 -4.49
N THR A 292 2.57 11.03 -4.17
CA THR A 292 1.21 11.58 -4.01
C THR A 292 0.38 11.42 -5.29
N ALA A 293 0.95 11.72 -6.46
CA ALA A 293 0.24 11.63 -7.72
C ALA A 293 -0.22 10.20 -8.04
N ASP A 294 0.63 9.19 -7.75
CA ASP A 294 0.26 7.78 -7.90
C ASP A 294 -0.91 7.41 -7.00
N ALA A 295 -0.84 7.82 -5.72
CA ALA A 295 -1.87 7.49 -4.73
C ALA A 295 -3.21 8.18 -5.04
N VAL A 296 -3.18 9.43 -5.48
CA VAL A 296 -4.37 10.17 -5.92
C VAL A 296 -5.01 9.46 -7.10
N ALA A 297 -4.23 9.12 -8.13
CA ALA A 297 -4.74 8.49 -9.33
C ALA A 297 -5.32 7.09 -9.05
N ALA A 298 -4.63 6.27 -8.25
CA ALA A 298 -5.12 4.94 -7.89
C ALA A 298 -6.42 5.00 -7.06
N LEU A 299 -6.54 5.96 -6.14
CA LEU A 299 -7.77 6.13 -5.36
C LEU A 299 -8.93 6.70 -6.21
N GLN A 300 -8.64 7.60 -7.17
CA GLN A 300 -9.66 8.07 -8.12
C GLN A 300 -10.20 6.91 -8.98
N ASP A 301 -9.32 6.07 -9.51
CA ASP A 301 -9.72 4.91 -10.31
C ASP A 301 -10.54 3.92 -9.45
N ALA A 302 -10.15 3.69 -8.20
CA ALA A 302 -10.90 2.84 -7.25
C ALA A 302 -12.29 3.42 -6.93
N ALA A 303 -12.39 4.74 -6.74
CA ALA A 303 -13.66 5.43 -6.51
C ALA A 303 -14.56 5.35 -7.75
N HIS A 304 -14.02 5.59 -8.94
CA HIS A 304 -14.77 5.44 -10.20
C HIS A 304 -15.28 4.00 -10.39
N ALA A 305 -14.49 2.98 -10.02
CA ALA A 305 -14.95 1.60 -10.07
C ALA A 305 -16.09 1.34 -9.09
N ALA A 306 -16.02 1.90 -7.88
CA ALA A 306 -17.10 1.79 -6.90
C ALA A 306 -18.39 2.49 -7.35
N GLU A 307 -18.28 3.67 -7.99
CA GLU A 307 -19.41 4.42 -8.54
C GLU A 307 -20.01 3.75 -9.80
N ALA A 308 -19.19 3.04 -10.59
CA ALA A 308 -19.60 2.36 -11.80
C ALA A 308 -20.31 1.02 -11.56
N VAL A 309 -20.43 0.58 -10.29
CA VAL A 309 -21.11 -0.67 -9.94
C VAL A 309 -22.56 -0.59 -10.39
N THR A 310 -22.92 -1.47 -11.34
CA THR A 310 -24.32 -1.70 -11.67
C THR A 310 -24.92 -2.73 -10.71
N GLU A 311 -26.04 -2.39 -10.09
CA GLU A 311 -26.81 -3.38 -9.30
C GLU A 311 -27.27 -4.51 -10.22
N THR A 312 -26.88 -5.73 -9.87
CA THR A 312 -27.30 -6.96 -10.59
C THR A 312 -28.56 -7.54 -9.97
#